data_d8fa039c213eae7b8b18aeff06d429ae
#
_entry.id   d8fa039c213eae7b8b18aeff06d429ae
#
_cell.length_a   1.000
_cell.length_b   1.000
_cell.length_c   1.000
_cell.angle_alpha   90.00
_cell.angle_beta   90.00
_cell.angle_gamma   90.00
#
_symmetry.space_group_name_H-M   'P 1'
#
loop_
_entity.id
_entity.type
_entity.pdbx_description
1 polymer ?
#
loop_
_entity_poly.entity_id
_entity_poly.type
_entity_poly.pdbx_seq_one_letter_code
_entity_poly.pdbx_strand_id
1 'polypeptide(L)'
;MHSLSDIYGNISIHSVLLWLALMFLITGIFNKKSSLSIFSIIIIAIAWYQMGSKLSANSISSIGMNMMLISAIAYFGSHIKKLSAHLTYLVFASAIFFIAHSYTTKRASSSFSINAPKESLDQEAELLVKFNSQSDLQKWISSNNNSYDIIYPAFTPIDKSYSLDEYLIVNLRPTDDASEKIIELEKNDLVVYVEGNEILELKLPTQKSKKETSYTLSTNDPHSGKQWMAKKFDLEKFHNQLPKISALDSKKQSTIAILDTGVDSNHEDLSDNYISTSESYDNDKRGHGTHCAGIAAAVTGNKIGISSWIPSGASVKITSIKVLSSSGIGSQRTIVSGILEAADKGYDIISMSLGGRSNPNRERTYKDAVQYANDKGAIVIVAAGNSSMDAIAYSPANTPGVIAVSAIDSNLELADFSNKIDNITYGIAAPGTDIYSTLPDNRYGPQNGTSMAAPFVSGIVGLMRLYNPDLNTQQVYNYLRESAINNDGQIIINPLGAFQLMMQAAPAE
;
A
#
# COMPACT_ATOMS: atom_id res chain seq x y z
N MET A 1 7.08 33.92 32.64
CA MET A 1 7.82 32.92 33.44
C MET A 1 7.10 31.60 33.23
N HIS A 2 7.52 30.81 32.27
CA HIS A 2 7.03 29.44 32.12
C HIS A 2 7.59 28.60 33.26
N SER A 3 6.75 27.84 33.93
CA SER A 3 7.15 27.06 35.12
C SER A 3 8.06 25.89 34.67
N LEU A 4 9.01 25.55 35.52
CA LEU A 4 9.91 24.40 35.33
C LEU A 4 9.16 23.06 35.13
N SER A 5 7.87 23.00 35.49
CA SER A 5 6.99 21.84 35.28
C SER A 5 6.69 21.58 33.79
N ASP A 6 6.69 22.62 32.95
CA ASP A 6 6.43 22.49 31.51
C ASP A 6 7.62 21.92 30.72
N ILE A 7 8.81 21.97 31.31
CA ILE A 7 10.06 21.43 30.73
C ILE A 7 10.26 19.96 31.08
N TYR A 8 9.70 19.47 32.19
CA TYR A 8 9.96 18.14 32.75
C TYR A 8 8.78 17.16 32.68
N GLY A 9 7.69 17.53 32.01
CA GLY A 9 6.39 16.85 32.10
C GLY A 9 6.30 15.40 31.60
N ASN A 10 7.33 14.82 30.94
CA ASN A 10 7.24 13.47 30.37
C ASN A 10 8.53 12.64 30.42
N ILE A 11 9.36 12.80 31.45
CA ILE A 11 10.53 11.92 31.63
C ILE A 11 10.07 10.63 32.29
N SER A 12 10.04 9.50 31.54
CA SER A 12 9.72 8.23 32.17
C SER A 12 10.74 7.85 33.24
N ILE A 13 10.28 7.26 34.33
CA ILE A 13 11.14 6.75 35.43
C ILE A 13 12.26 5.84 34.89
N HIS A 14 12.01 5.13 33.79
CA HIS A 14 12.96 4.26 33.09
C HIS A 14 14.12 5.03 32.45
N SER A 15 13.84 6.21 31.86
CA SER A 15 14.88 7.08 31.30
C SER A 15 15.79 7.65 32.36
N VAL A 16 15.25 8.00 33.53
CA VAL A 16 16.03 8.48 34.69
C VAL A 16 16.90 7.37 35.27
N LEU A 17 16.37 6.15 35.39
CA LEU A 17 17.12 4.99 35.91
C LEU A 17 18.24 4.59 34.93
N LEU A 18 18.00 4.62 33.64
CA LEU A 18 19.02 4.34 32.62
C LEU A 18 20.14 5.39 32.65
N TRP A 19 19.79 6.66 32.80
CA TRP A 19 20.75 7.74 32.94
C TRP A 19 21.62 7.62 34.22
N LEU A 20 21.01 7.33 35.36
CA LEU A 20 21.74 7.08 36.61
C LEU A 20 22.68 5.86 36.51
N ALA A 21 22.21 4.76 35.88
CA ALA A 21 23.03 3.57 35.65
C ALA A 21 24.24 3.87 34.76
N LEU A 22 24.04 4.66 33.71
CA LEU A 22 25.13 5.09 32.81
C LEU A 22 26.14 5.99 33.55
N MET A 23 25.68 6.90 34.42
CA MET A 23 26.50 7.73 35.26
C MET A 23 27.38 6.88 36.18
N PHE A 24 26.80 5.87 36.86
CA PHE A 24 27.54 4.95 37.75
C PHE A 24 28.54 4.09 36.98
N LEU A 25 28.20 3.61 35.76
CA LEU A 25 29.09 2.83 34.91
C LEU A 25 30.33 3.65 34.54
N ILE A 26 30.15 4.88 34.05
CA ILE A 26 31.20 5.78 33.63
C ILE A 26 32.09 6.14 34.85
N THR A 27 31.48 6.47 35.97
CA THR A 27 32.21 6.79 37.20
C THR A 27 33.01 5.58 37.71
N GLY A 28 32.48 4.36 37.62
CA GLY A 28 33.16 3.12 37.96
C GLY A 28 34.39 2.84 37.08
N ILE A 29 34.28 3.09 35.78
CA ILE A 29 35.39 2.92 34.84
C ILE A 29 36.50 3.93 35.09
N PHE A 30 36.19 5.20 35.30
CA PHE A 30 37.20 6.24 35.55
C PHE A 30 37.89 6.12 36.90
N ASN A 31 37.20 5.65 37.95
CA ASN A 31 37.76 5.50 39.27
C ASN A 31 38.36 4.11 39.57
N LYS A 32 38.40 3.22 38.57
CA LYS A 32 38.90 1.83 38.70
C LYS A 32 38.21 1.02 39.81
N LYS A 33 36.97 1.32 40.18
CA LYS A 33 36.19 0.60 41.18
C LYS A 33 35.31 -0.46 40.49
N SER A 34 35.79 -1.70 40.45
CA SER A 34 35.10 -2.83 39.82
C SER A 34 33.68 -3.08 40.35
N SER A 35 33.43 -2.85 41.64
CA SER A 35 32.13 -3.04 42.26
C SER A 35 31.04 -2.07 41.71
N LEU A 36 31.42 -0.82 41.41
CA LEU A 36 30.49 0.18 40.85
C LEU A 36 30.10 -0.17 39.41
N SER A 37 31.07 -0.68 38.63
CA SER A 37 30.86 -1.10 37.25
C SER A 37 29.95 -2.32 37.15
N ILE A 38 30.10 -3.30 38.04
CA ILE A 38 29.25 -4.50 38.12
C ILE A 38 27.81 -4.13 38.47
N PHE A 39 27.63 -3.26 39.47
CA PHE A 39 26.30 -2.81 39.88
C PHE A 39 25.56 -2.09 38.78
N SER A 40 26.24 -1.28 37.98
CA SER A 40 25.70 -0.57 36.83
C SER A 40 25.29 -1.52 35.70
N ILE A 41 26.07 -2.57 35.44
CA ILE A 41 25.74 -3.61 34.47
C ILE A 41 24.46 -4.36 34.84
N ILE A 42 24.31 -4.66 36.14
CA ILE A 42 23.10 -5.34 36.66
C ILE A 42 21.85 -4.46 36.46
N ILE A 43 21.94 -3.15 36.81
CA ILE A 43 20.82 -2.22 36.62
C ILE A 43 20.45 -2.09 35.09
N ILE A 44 21.46 -2.00 34.25
CA ILE A 44 21.24 -1.95 32.79
C ILE A 44 20.59 -3.26 32.31
N ALA A 45 21.03 -4.41 32.80
CA ALA A 45 20.45 -5.71 32.44
C ALA A 45 19.00 -5.86 32.92
N ILE A 46 18.66 -5.38 34.14
CA ILE A 46 17.28 -5.38 34.65
C ILE A 46 16.38 -4.44 33.82
N ALA A 47 16.85 -3.24 33.51
CA ALA A 47 16.13 -2.30 32.67
C ALA A 47 15.90 -2.87 31.28
N TRP A 48 16.86 -3.62 30.73
CA TRP A 48 16.77 -4.33 29.45
C TRP A 48 15.78 -5.49 29.49
N TYR A 49 15.79 -6.30 30.52
CA TYR A 49 14.86 -7.40 30.71
C TYR A 49 13.40 -6.90 30.77
N GLN A 50 13.17 -5.81 31.49
CA GLN A 50 11.84 -5.19 31.57
C GLN A 50 11.40 -4.50 30.28
N MET A 51 12.34 -4.02 29.46
CA MET A 51 12.04 -3.48 28.11
C MET A 51 11.89 -4.59 27.07
N GLY A 52 12.69 -5.66 27.15
CA GLY A 52 12.73 -6.74 26.13
C GLY A 52 11.44 -7.53 25.99
N SER A 53 10.61 -7.60 27.05
CA SER A 53 9.29 -8.26 26.99
C SER A 53 8.24 -7.50 26.17
N LYS A 54 8.57 -6.30 25.63
CA LYS A 54 7.65 -5.40 24.92
C LYS A 54 8.16 -4.93 23.54
N LEU A 55 9.28 -5.49 23.02
CA LEU A 55 9.96 -4.93 21.85
C LEU A 55 9.88 -5.82 20.61
N SER A 56 9.58 -5.19 19.43
CA SER A 56 9.64 -5.81 18.11
C SER A 56 11.08 -5.89 17.57
N ALA A 57 11.33 -6.72 16.53
CA ALA A 57 12.65 -6.94 15.92
C ALA A 57 13.38 -5.67 15.46
N ASN A 58 12.66 -4.61 15.04
CA ASN A 58 13.24 -3.32 14.67
C ASN A 58 13.86 -2.54 15.84
N SER A 59 13.50 -2.89 17.07
CA SER A 59 14.04 -2.28 18.29
C SER A 59 15.41 -2.86 18.64
N ILE A 60 15.70 -4.11 18.24
CA ILE A 60 16.97 -4.79 18.50
C ILE A 60 18.12 -4.14 17.70
N SER A 61 17.89 -3.72 16.47
CA SER A 61 18.90 -3.05 15.63
C SER A 61 19.27 -1.66 16.18
N SER A 62 18.30 -0.92 16.71
CA SER A 62 18.55 0.40 17.32
C SER A 62 19.33 0.29 18.63
N ILE A 63 19.16 -0.81 19.34
CA ILE A 63 19.88 -1.14 20.58
C ILE A 63 21.36 -1.45 20.28
N GLY A 64 21.62 -2.23 19.22
CA GLY A 64 22.99 -2.52 18.75
C GLY A 64 23.75 -1.26 18.34
N MET A 65 23.09 -0.33 17.65
CA MET A 65 23.67 0.95 17.25
C MET A 65 23.99 1.85 18.45
N ASN A 66 23.15 1.87 19.47
CA ASN A 66 23.40 2.62 20.70
C ASN A 66 24.58 2.02 21.52
N MET A 67 24.75 0.70 21.53
CA MET A 67 25.90 0.06 22.17
C MET A 67 27.22 0.38 21.45
N MET A 68 27.23 0.41 20.11
CA MET A 68 28.41 0.82 19.34
C MET A 68 28.77 2.28 19.61
N LEU A 69 27.78 3.16 19.71
CA LEU A 69 28.00 4.59 20.01
C LEU A 69 28.58 4.78 21.43
N ILE A 70 28.06 4.08 22.42
CA ILE A 70 28.57 4.10 23.81
C ILE A 70 30.01 3.58 23.87
N SER A 71 30.32 2.52 23.13
CA SER A 71 31.67 1.94 23.08
C SER A 71 32.67 2.89 22.38
N ALA A 72 32.27 3.57 21.33
CA ALA A 72 33.06 4.58 20.63
C ALA A 72 33.34 5.79 21.53
N ILE A 73 32.34 6.29 22.25
CA ILE A 73 32.47 7.40 23.20
C ILE A 73 33.41 7.04 24.36
N ALA A 74 33.30 5.83 24.90
CA ALA A 74 34.21 5.35 25.97
C ALA A 74 35.66 5.23 25.46
N TYR A 75 35.86 4.77 24.22
CA TYR A 75 37.18 4.67 23.60
C TYR A 75 37.81 6.05 23.35
N PHE A 76 37.09 7.00 22.75
CA PHE A 76 37.60 8.36 22.52
C PHE A 76 37.81 9.16 23.82
N GLY A 77 36.93 9.00 24.81
CA GLY A 77 37.07 9.66 26.13
C GLY A 77 38.36 9.25 26.88
N SER A 78 38.87 8.03 26.64
CA SER A 78 40.12 7.54 27.25
C SER A 78 41.39 8.20 26.68
N HIS A 79 41.31 8.84 25.52
CA HIS A 79 42.45 9.43 24.83
C HIS A 79 42.59 10.96 24.96
N ILE A 80 41.61 11.64 25.57
CA ILE A 80 41.66 13.11 25.77
C ILE A 80 42.34 13.47 27.08
N LYS A 81 43.66 13.64 27.06
CA LYS A 81 44.50 13.86 28.24
C LYS A 81 44.51 15.29 28.83
N LYS A 82 43.75 16.27 28.32
CA LYS A 82 43.92 17.69 28.71
C LYS A 82 42.69 18.49 29.12
N LEU A 83 41.50 17.91 29.16
CA LEU A 83 40.31 18.62 29.66
C LEU A 83 39.96 18.07 31.04
N SER A 84 39.53 18.95 32.00
CA SER A 84 39.17 18.44 33.32
C SER A 84 38.12 17.35 33.14
N ALA A 85 38.37 16.17 33.68
CA ALA A 85 37.54 14.98 33.49
C ALA A 85 36.06 15.23 33.79
N HIS A 86 35.74 16.21 34.63
CA HIS A 86 34.39 16.60 34.98
C HIS A 86 33.65 17.40 33.89
N LEU A 87 34.37 18.27 33.16
CA LEU A 87 33.75 19.07 32.09
C LEU A 87 33.46 18.21 30.83
N THR A 88 34.39 17.34 30.50
CA THR A 88 34.20 16.35 29.39
C THR A 88 33.03 15.43 29.72
N TYR A 89 32.94 14.98 30.97
CA TYR A 89 31.86 14.15 31.47
C TYR A 89 30.47 14.82 31.34
N LEU A 90 30.37 16.10 31.77
CA LEU A 90 29.12 16.86 31.71
C LEU A 90 28.64 17.10 30.27
N VAL A 91 29.55 17.42 29.34
CA VAL A 91 29.24 17.65 27.93
C VAL A 91 28.77 16.35 27.25
N PHE A 92 29.45 15.21 27.53
CA PHE A 92 29.04 13.93 26.93
C PHE A 92 27.74 13.40 27.53
N ALA A 93 27.54 13.51 28.85
CA ALA A 93 26.30 13.11 29.50
C ALA A 93 25.12 13.94 29.03
N SER A 94 25.31 15.26 28.84
CA SER A 94 24.27 16.14 28.28
C SER A 94 23.97 15.84 26.82
N ALA A 95 24.97 15.53 26.00
CA ALA A 95 24.78 15.15 24.59
C ALA A 95 24.02 13.82 24.46
N ILE A 96 24.38 12.83 25.27
CA ILE A 96 23.69 11.53 25.30
C ILE A 96 22.24 11.70 25.80
N PHE A 97 22.02 12.53 26.81
CA PHE A 97 20.68 12.85 27.33
C PHE A 97 19.84 13.55 26.24
N PHE A 98 20.42 14.52 25.53
CA PHE A 98 19.71 15.23 24.45
C PHE A 98 19.39 14.32 23.27
N ILE A 99 20.30 13.43 22.89
CA ILE A 99 20.09 12.44 21.83
C ILE A 99 19.03 11.42 22.26
N ALA A 100 19.11 10.90 23.48
CA ALA A 100 18.12 9.96 24.01
C ALA A 100 16.76 10.63 24.19
N HIS A 101 16.72 11.88 24.64
CA HIS A 101 15.48 12.65 24.80
C HIS A 101 14.86 13.03 23.43
N SER A 102 15.65 13.45 22.45
CA SER A 102 15.19 13.73 21.10
C SER A 102 14.70 12.46 20.38
N TYR A 103 15.29 11.30 20.69
CA TYR A 103 14.86 10.01 20.16
C TYR A 103 13.59 9.49 20.85
N THR A 104 13.45 9.73 22.17
CA THR A 104 12.25 9.35 22.92
C THR A 104 11.09 10.31 22.67
N THR A 105 11.31 11.60 22.48
CA THR A 105 10.27 12.57 22.14
C THR A 105 9.80 12.42 20.68
N LYS A 106 10.70 12.17 19.71
CA LYS A 106 10.28 11.77 18.34
C LYS A 106 9.51 10.45 18.31
N ARG A 107 9.74 9.57 19.29
CA ARG A 107 9.04 8.27 19.39
C ARG A 107 7.81 8.32 20.29
N ALA A 108 7.77 9.23 21.26
CA ALA A 108 6.58 9.46 22.10
C ALA A 108 5.47 10.18 21.34
N SER A 109 5.81 11.00 20.33
CA SER A 109 4.82 11.51 19.34
C SER A 109 4.35 10.43 18.35
N SER A 110 4.97 9.24 18.33
CA SER A 110 4.56 8.07 17.52
C SER A 110 4.09 6.87 18.36
N SER A 111 4.07 6.96 19.70
CA SER A 111 3.60 5.90 20.59
C SER A 111 2.26 6.29 21.22
N PHE A 112 1.22 6.27 20.42
CA PHE A 112 -0.15 6.34 20.91
C PHE A 112 -0.53 5.04 21.64
N SER A 113 -1.21 5.23 22.73
CA SER A 113 -1.93 4.35 23.66
C SER A 113 -1.87 2.83 23.41
N ILE A 114 -1.48 2.13 24.46
CA ILE A 114 -1.27 0.67 24.53
C ILE A 114 -2.56 -0.17 24.36
N ASN A 115 -3.74 0.45 24.20
CA ASN A 115 -5.04 -0.22 24.15
C ASN A 115 -5.94 0.14 22.96
N ALA A 116 -5.48 0.97 22.01
CA ALA A 116 -6.19 1.09 20.74
C ALA A 116 -5.76 -0.07 19.81
N PRO A 117 -6.66 -0.64 18.98
CA PRO A 117 -6.23 -1.51 17.91
C PRO A 117 -5.13 -0.79 17.12
N LYS A 118 -4.09 -1.53 16.70
CA LYS A 118 -2.91 -1.00 15.99
C LYS A 118 -3.28 -0.46 14.61
N GLU A 119 -4.05 0.60 14.57
CA GLU A 119 -4.40 1.34 13.37
C GLU A 119 -3.52 2.57 13.37
N SER A 120 -2.58 2.61 12.43
CA SER A 120 -1.78 3.80 12.21
C SER A 120 -2.62 4.78 11.40
N LEU A 121 -3.27 5.73 12.08
CA LEU A 121 -3.73 6.96 11.44
C LEU A 121 -2.57 7.56 10.64
N ASP A 122 -2.87 8.39 9.66
CA ASP A 122 -1.81 9.12 8.99
C ASP A 122 -1.01 9.97 9.99
N GLN A 123 0.12 10.52 9.55
CA GLN A 123 1.06 11.21 10.46
C GLN A 123 0.44 12.44 11.14
N GLU A 124 -0.68 12.93 10.61
CA GLU A 124 -1.40 14.12 11.08
C GLU A 124 -2.59 13.76 11.98
N ALA A 125 -2.81 12.45 12.24
CA ALA A 125 -3.96 11.95 13.02
C ALA A 125 -5.32 12.42 12.46
N GLU A 126 -5.50 12.30 11.15
CA GLU A 126 -6.69 12.75 10.44
C GLU A 126 -7.87 11.78 10.62
N LEU A 127 -9.05 12.35 10.77
CA LEU A 127 -10.32 11.64 10.68
C LEU A 127 -11.08 12.01 9.40
N LEU A 128 -11.71 11.02 8.80
CA LEU A 128 -12.69 11.18 7.72
C LEU A 128 -14.09 11.27 8.35
N VAL A 129 -14.74 12.40 8.23
CA VAL A 129 -16.08 12.65 8.82
C VAL A 129 -17.10 12.82 7.72
N LYS A 130 -18.10 11.94 7.65
CA LYS A 130 -19.22 12.00 6.72
C LYS A 130 -20.40 12.72 7.34
N PHE A 131 -20.95 13.70 6.62
CA PHE A 131 -22.13 14.48 7.02
C PHE A 131 -23.39 14.04 6.26
N ASN A 132 -24.58 14.34 6.83
CA ASN A 132 -25.87 14.01 6.21
C ASN A 132 -26.10 14.82 4.92
N SER A 133 -25.54 16.02 4.84
CA SER A 133 -25.67 16.92 3.69
C SER A 133 -24.58 17.99 3.68
N GLN A 134 -24.38 18.65 2.55
CA GLN A 134 -23.51 19.83 2.44
C GLN A 134 -23.94 20.97 3.39
N SER A 135 -25.25 21.13 3.63
CA SER A 135 -25.75 22.12 4.58
C SER A 135 -25.33 21.81 6.01
N ASP A 136 -25.40 20.54 6.41
CA ASP A 136 -24.99 20.10 7.75
C ASP A 136 -23.47 20.19 7.93
N LEU A 137 -22.71 19.87 6.89
CA LEU A 137 -21.26 20.07 6.86
C LEU A 137 -20.90 21.55 7.10
N GLN A 138 -21.51 22.49 6.36
CA GLN A 138 -21.25 23.91 6.53
C GLN A 138 -21.67 24.44 7.92
N LYS A 139 -22.80 23.96 8.45
CA LYS A 139 -23.26 24.27 9.79
C LYS A 139 -22.27 23.78 10.85
N TRP A 140 -21.78 22.56 10.69
CA TRP A 140 -20.79 21.98 11.60
C TRP A 140 -19.46 22.76 11.57
N ILE A 141 -18.92 23.09 10.39
CA ILE A 141 -17.71 23.92 10.24
C ILE A 141 -17.88 25.25 10.99
N SER A 142 -19.02 25.94 10.77
CA SER A 142 -19.29 27.25 11.38
C SER A 142 -19.28 27.19 12.91
N SER A 143 -19.71 26.06 13.48
CA SER A 143 -19.78 25.86 14.94
C SER A 143 -18.46 25.37 15.55
N ASN A 144 -17.54 24.78 14.76
CA ASN A 144 -16.35 24.08 15.24
C ASN A 144 -15.02 24.63 14.74
N ASN A 145 -15.01 25.78 14.05
CA ASN A 145 -13.85 26.34 13.36
C ASN A 145 -12.60 26.61 14.25
N ASN A 146 -12.80 26.66 15.58
CA ASN A 146 -11.73 26.83 16.56
C ASN A 146 -11.42 25.57 17.39
N SER A 147 -12.11 24.47 17.13
CA SER A 147 -12.03 23.26 17.97
C SER A 147 -11.00 22.27 17.44
N TYR A 148 -10.60 22.38 16.18
CA TYR A 148 -9.68 21.49 15.48
C TYR A 148 -8.60 22.29 14.77
N ASP A 149 -7.42 21.67 14.56
CA ASP A 149 -6.29 22.38 13.97
C ASP A 149 -6.50 22.69 12.48
N ILE A 150 -7.03 21.72 11.72
CA ILE A 150 -7.28 21.86 10.29
C ILE A 150 -8.58 21.13 9.94
N ILE A 151 -9.41 21.78 9.12
CA ILE A 151 -10.64 21.23 8.57
C ILE A 151 -10.69 21.56 7.08
N TYR A 152 -10.77 20.57 6.21
CA TYR A 152 -10.88 20.78 4.76
C TYR A 152 -11.69 19.66 4.09
N PRO A 153 -12.29 19.88 2.88
CA PRO A 153 -12.96 18.83 2.14
C PRO A 153 -12.05 17.64 1.88
N ALA A 154 -12.56 16.44 2.18
CA ALA A 154 -11.78 15.21 1.95
C ALA A 154 -11.68 14.87 0.47
N PHE A 155 -12.79 15.05 -0.28
CA PHE A 155 -12.93 14.67 -1.68
C PHE A 155 -13.62 15.77 -2.48
N THR A 156 -13.30 15.83 -3.79
CA THR A 156 -13.85 16.80 -4.73
C THR A 156 -14.31 16.10 -6.02
N PRO A 157 -15.32 15.22 -5.96
CA PRO A 157 -15.82 14.51 -7.14
C PRO A 157 -16.47 15.50 -8.12
N ILE A 158 -16.42 15.20 -9.42
CA ILE A 158 -17.11 15.99 -10.45
C ILE A 158 -18.61 15.83 -10.28
N ASP A 159 -19.07 14.60 -10.06
CA ASP A 159 -20.49 14.30 -9.83
C ASP A 159 -20.84 14.29 -8.35
N LYS A 160 -21.55 15.33 -7.92
CA LYS A 160 -21.92 15.54 -6.52
C LYS A 160 -23.18 14.77 -6.08
N SER A 161 -23.85 14.07 -6.99
CA SER A 161 -25.05 13.30 -6.66
C SER A 161 -24.76 12.10 -5.73
N TYR A 162 -23.49 11.72 -5.61
CA TYR A 162 -23.02 10.62 -4.74
C TYR A 162 -22.65 11.07 -3.32
N SER A 163 -22.82 12.35 -3.00
CA SER A 163 -22.53 12.89 -1.65
C SER A 163 -21.09 12.64 -1.15
N LEU A 164 -20.13 12.43 -2.07
CA LEU A 164 -18.72 12.26 -1.74
C LEU A 164 -18.04 13.60 -1.36
N ASP A 165 -18.63 14.72 -1.73
CA ASP A 165 -18.23 16.05 -1.30
C ASP A 165 -18.72 16.41 0.12
N GLU A 166 -19.50 15.54 0.77
CA GLU A 166 -19.96 15.69 2.15
C GLU A 166 -18.97 15.11 3.19
N TYR A 167 -17.75 14.79 2.78
CA TYR A 167 -16.70 14.35 3.68
C TYR A 167 -15.73 15.47 4.02
N LEU A 168 -15.37 15.57 5.30
CA LEU A 168 -14.29 16.43 5.77
C LEU A 168 -13.13 15.61 6.30
N ILE A 169 -11.94 16.16 6.13
CA ILE A 169 -10.78 15.83 6.95
C ILE A 169 -10.81 16.70 8.19
N VAL A 170 -10.66 16.06 9.33
CA VAL A 170 -10.58 16.70 10.66
C VAL A 170 -9.29 16.24 11.33
N ASN A 171 -8.34 17.16 11.51
CA ASN A 171 -7.08 16.85 12.18
C ASN A 171 -7.25 16.93 13.69
N LEU A 172 -6.84 15.88 14.36
CA LEU A 172 -6.83 15.81 15.82
C LEU A 172 -5.61 16.58 16.37
N ARG A 173 -5.80 17.23 17.51
CA ARG A 173 -4.68 17.80 18.26
C ARG A 173 -3.82 16.70 18.85
N PRO A 174 -2.53 16.92 19.10
CA PRO A 174 -1.65 15.93 19.70
C PRO A 174 -2.10 15.43 21.10
N THR A 175 -2.99 16.19 21.76
CA THR A 175 -3.55 15.86 23.07
C THR A 175 -4.86 15.10 23.01
N ASP A 176 -5.48 14.97 21.82
CA ASP A 176 -6.77 14.32 21.66
C ASP A 176 -6.60 12.81 21.56
N ASP A 177 -7.51 12.07 22.19
CA ASP A 177 -7.64 10.62 21.99
C ASP A 177 -8.56 10.37 20.80
N ALA A 178 -8.04 9.68 19.79
CA ALA A 178 -8.77 9.45 18.54
C ALA A 178 -10.08 8.67 18.78
N SER A 179 -10.07 7.67 19.66
CA SER A 179 -11.24 6.85 19.95
C SER A 179 -12.34 7.66 20.66
N GLU A 180 -11.95 8.53 21.61
CA GLU A 180 -12.88 9.43 22.27
C GLU A 180 -13.47 10.45 21.29
N LYS A 181 -12.65 11.01 20.40
CA LYS A 181 -13.10 11.97 19.39
C LYS A 181 -14.02 11.36 18.34
N ILE A 182 -13.76 10.13 17.90
CA ILE A 182 -14.68 9.40 17.02
C ILE A 182 -16.04 9.25 17.69
N ILE A 183 -16.08 8.80 18.96
CA ILE A 183 -17.34 8.64 19.71
C ILE A 183 -18.06 9.99 19.94
N GLU A 184 -17.31 11.06 20.18
CA GLU A 184 -17.85 12.42 20.32
C GLU A 184 -18.51 12.89 19.02
N LEU A 185 -17.80 12.76 17.90
CA LEU A 185 -18.27 13.17 16.58
C LEU A 185 -19.46 12.35 16.10
N GLU A 186 -19.48 11.04 16.35
CA GLU A 186 -20.59 10.15 15.98
C GLU A 186 -21.89 10.43 16.78
N LYS A 187 -21.82 11.10 17.93
CA LYS A 187 -23.00 11.55 18.68
C LYS A 187 -23.63 12.82 18.11
N ASN A 188 -22.98 13.47 17.16
CA ASN A 188 -23.50 14.69 16.54
C ASN A 188 -24.54 14.35 15.48
N ASP A 189 -25.77 14.86 15.61
CA ASP A 189 -26.89 14.59 14.68
C ASP A 189 -26.61 15.01 13.22
N LEU A 190 -25.58 15.85 12.97
CA LEU A 190 -25.16 16.27 11.64
C LEU A 190 -24.23 15.26 10.95
N VAL A 191 -23.65 14.33 11.73
CA VAL A 191 -22.64 13.36 11.28
C VAL A 191 -23.29 12.00 11.01
N VAL A 192 -22.97 11.38 9.88
CA VAL A 192 -23.42 10.03 9.53
C VAL A 192 -22.52 8.98 10.19
N TYR A 193 -21.21 9.17 10.05
CA TYR A 193 -20.16 8.32 10.66
C TYR A 193 -18.79 8.99 10.60
N VAL A 194 -17.85 8.42 11.34
CA VAL A 194 -16.45 8.85 11.40
C VAL A 194 -15.54 7.64 11.17
N GLU A 195 -14.52 7.83 10.35
CA GLU A 195 -13.46 6.84 10.11
C GLU A 195 -12.08 7.47 10.34
N GLY A 196 -11.09 6.68 10.72
CA GLY A 196 -9.71 7.12 10.70
C GLY A 196 -9.19 7.21 9.27
N ASN A 197 -8.45 8.27 8.92
CA ASN A 197 -7.68 8.31 7.68
C ASN A 197 -6.44 7.43 7.85
N GLU A 198 -6.58 6.14 7.57
CA GLU A 198 -5.58 5.15 7.91
C GLU A 198 -4.47 5.05 6.87
N ILE A 199 -3.27 4.68 7.37
CA ILE A 199 -2.10 4.42 6.52
C ILE A 199 -2.14 2.99 6.02
N LEU A 200 -1.98 2.84 4.71
CA LEU A 200 -1.70 1.58 4.04
C LEU A 200 -0.22 1.52 3.66
N GLU A 201 0.41 0.41 3.99
CA GLU A 201 1.81 0.14 3.64
C GLU A 201 1.89 -1.05 2.69
N LEU A 202 2.50 -0.86 1.54
CA LEU A 202 2.76 -1.91 0.58
C LEU A 202 3.76 -2.93 1.14
N LYS A 203 3.29 -4.16 1.37
CA LYS A 203 4.11 -5.29 1.85
C LYS A 203 4.18 -6.37 0.79
N LEU A 204 5.36 -6.50 0.17
CA LEU A 204 5.63 -7.59 -0.74
C LEU A 204 6.10 -8.83 0.04
N PRO A 205 5.64 -10.04 -0.31
CA PRO A 205 6.11 -11.25 0.31
C PRO A 205 7.56 -11.55 -0.07
N THR A 206 8.35 -11.98 0.91
CA THR A 206 9.74 -12.43 0.71
C THR A 206 9.75 -13.91 0.37
N GLN A 207 9.34 -14.28 -0.81
CA GLN A 207 9.48 -15.64 -1.30
C GLN A 207 10.79 -15.77 -2.07
N LYS A 208 11.55 -16.86 -1.84
CA LYS A 208 12.74 -17.16 -2.66
C LYS A 208 12.27 -17.51 -4.07
N SER A 209 12.79 -16.79 -5.06
CA SER A 209 12.58 -17.10 -6.46
C SER A 209 12.98 -18.56 -6.73
N LYS A 210 12.10 -19.31 -7.39
CA LYS A 210 12.43 -20.63 -7.92
C LYS A 210 13.46 -20.45 -9.04
N LYS A 211 14.27 -21.48 -9.31
CA LYS A 211 15.27 -21.47 -10.38
C LYS A 211 14.66 -20.99 -11.69
N GLU A 212 15.28 -20.00 -12.34
CA GLU A 212 14.81 -19.47 -13.63
C GLU A 212 14.59 -20.61 -14.62
N THR A 213 13.35 -20.78 -15.06
CA THR A 213 12.98 -21.71 -16.12
C THR A 213 12.66 -20.84 -17.35
N SER A 214 13.37 -21.06 -18.46
CA SER A 214 13.07 -20.37 -19.70
C SER A 214 12.13 -21.21 -20.55
N TYR A 215 11.11 -20.58 -21.10
CA TYR A 215 10.11 -21.18 -21.99
C TYR A 215 10.31 -20.64 -23.42
N THR A 216 9.97 -21.44 -24.41
CA THR A 216 9.93 -20.96 -25.81
C THR A 216 8.51 -20.48 -26.11
N LEU A 217 8.39 -19.21 -26.48
CA LEU A 217 7.15 -18.57 -26.96
C LEU A 217 7.40 -18.02 -28.37
N SER A 218 6.34 -17.90 -29.18
CA SER A 218 6.44 -17.39 -30.54
C SER A 218 6.47 -15.87 -30.63
N THR A 219 6.27 -15.17 -29.52
CA THR A 219 6.45 -13.72 -29.47
C THR A 219 7.93 -13.38 -29.68
N ASN A 220 8.20 -12.25 -30.35
CA ASN A 220 9.56 -11.81 -30.60
C ASN A 220 10.20 -11.03 -29.43
N ASP A 221 9.50 -10.93 -28.30
CA ASP A 221 9.95 -10.19 -27.13
C ASP A 221 10.97 -11.02 -26.33
N PRO A 222 12.20 -10.53 -26.11
CA PRO A 222 13.33 -11.35 -25.68
C PRO A 222 13.18 -11.92 -24.27
N HIS A 223 12.38 -11.32 -23.42
CA HIS A 223 12.14 -11.79 -22.05
C HIS A 223 10.83 -12.56 -21.85
N SER A 224 10.02 -12.73 -22.90
CA SER A 224 8.78 -13.50 -22.83
C SER A 224 9.00 -14.93 -22.32
N GLY A 225 10.12 -15.54 -22.65
CA GLY A 225 10.50 -16.86 -22.16
C GLY A 225 10.69 -16.99 -20.64
N LYS A 226 10.80 -15.87 -19.90
CA LYS A 226 10.86 -15.84 -18.43
C LYS A 226 9.48 -15.78 -17.78
N GLN A 227 8.42 -15.60 -18.57
CA GLN A 227 7.04 -15.44 -18.10
C GLN A 227 6.33 -16.81 -18.11
N TRP A 228 6.40 -17.55 -16.99
CA TRP A 228 5.78 -18.88 -16.88
C TRP A 228 4.28 -18.85 -17.17
N MET A 229 3.58 -17.76 -16.77
CA MET A 229 2.14 -17.62 -16.99
C MET A 229 1.79 -17.54 -18.49
N ALA A 230 2.64 -16.94 -19.32
CA ALA A 230 2.43 -16.88 -20.76
C ALA A 230 2.43 -18.29 -21.39
N LYS A 231 3.29 -19.20 -20.89
CA LYS A 231 3.30 -20.61 -21.30
C LYS A 231 2.14 -21.39 -20.71
N LYS A 232 1.87 -21.21 -19.40
CA LYS A 232 0.87 -22.01 -18.67
C LYS A 232 -0.55 -21.78 -19.19
N PHE A 233 -0.90 -20.54 -19.54
CA PHE A 233 -2.21 -20.16 -20.04
C PHE A 233 -2.24 -19.98 -21.56
N ASP A 234 -1.19 -20.39 -22.27
CA ASP A 234 -1.07 -20.43 -23.72
C ASP A 234 -1.38 -19.05 -24.37
N LEU A 235 -0.53 -18.06 -24.04
CA LEU A 235 -0.63 -16.68 -24.57
C LEU A 235 -0.70 -16.64 -26.09
N GLU A 236 0.04 -17.51 -26.77
CA GLU A 236 0.08 -17.60 -28.22
C GLU A 236 -1.28 -18.01 -28.79
N LYS A 237 -1.86 -19.10 -28.23
CA LYS A 237 -3.20 -19.53 -28.62
C LYS A 237 -4.24 -18.47 -28.33
N PHE A 238 -4.12 -17.77 -27.19
CA PHE A 238 -5.01 -16.67 -26.84
C PHE A 238 -4.97 -15.59 -27.92
N HIS A 239 -3.79 -15.06 -28.25
CA HIS A 239 -3.65 -14.02 -29.29
C HIS A 239 -4.14 -14.47 -30.67
N ASN A 240 -3.88 -15.74 -31.05
CA ASN A 240 -4.29 -16.28 -32.34
C ASN A 240 -5.81 -16.49 -32.47
N GLN A 241 -6.53 -16.64 -31.34
CA GLN A 241 -7.98 -16.85 -31.36
C GLN A 241 -8.78 -15.56 -31.13
N LEU A 242 -8.12 -14.44 -30.88
CA LEU A 242 -8.80 -13.16 -30.77
C LEU A 242 -9.34 -12.72 -32.16
N PRO A 243 -10.53 -12.11 -32.24
CA PRO A 243 -10.97 -11.44 -33.45
C PRO A 243 -9.94 -10.43 -33.93
N LYS A 244 -9.85 -10.25 -35.25
CA LYS A 244 -8.87 -9.34 -35.83
C LYS A 244 -9.07 -7.92 -35.29
N ILE A 245 -8.01 -7.34 -34.75
CA ILE A 245 -8.00 -5.95 -34.25
C ILE A 245 -8.39 -4.96 -35.32
N SER A 246 -8.05 -5.26 -36.60
CA SER A 246 -8.47 -4.46 -37.76
C SER A 246 -10.00 -4.40 -38.00
N ALA A 247 -10.77 -5.26 -37.34
CA ALA A 247 -12.23 -5.22 -37.33
C ALA A 247 -12.80 -4.30 -36.27
N LEU A 248 -11.97 -3.85 -35.29
CA LEU A 248 -12.39 -2.88 -34.30
C LEU A 248 -12.36 -1.46 -34.90
N ASP A 249 -13.30 -0.63 -34.46
CA ASP A 249 -13.23 0.80 -34.73
C ASP A 249 -11.90 1.36 -34.22
N SER A 250 -11.13 2.01 -35.08
CA SER A 250 -9.84 2.61 -34.76
C SER A 250 -9.92 3.68 -33.65
N LYS A 251 -11.11 4.14 -33.30
CA LYS A 251 -11.38 5.08 -32.22
C LYS A 251 -11.65 4.39 -30.88
N LYS A 252 -11.90 3.07 -30.87
CA LYS A 252 -12.11 2.33 -29.63
C LYS A 252 -10.79 2.21 -28.89
N GLN A 253 -10.80 2.60 -27.63
CA GLN A 253 -9.67 2.49 -26.71
C GLN A 253 -10.22 2.04 -25.36
N SER A 254 -9.45 1.22 -24.65
CA SER A 254 -9.66 0.92 -23.23
C SER A 254 -8.47 1.41 -22.43
N THR A 255 -8.72 1.97 -21.25
CA THR A 255 -7.66 2.54 -20.40
C THR A 255 -7.66 1.91 -19.01
N ILE A 256 -6.50 1.43 -18.60
CA ILE A 256 -6.25 0.84 -17.27
C ILE A 256 -5.50 1.86 -16.42
N ALA A 257 -6.11 2.36 -15.36
CA ALA A 257 -5.46 3.21 -14.38
C ALA A 257 -4.76 2.35 -13.32
N ILE A 258 -3.46 2.48 -13.19
CA ILE A 258 -2.64 1.83 -12.17
C ILE A 258 -2.55 2.79 -10.96
N LEU A 259 -3.30 2.47 -9.90
CA LEU A 259 -3.29 3.22 -8.64
C LEU A 259 -2.20 2.63 -7.73
N ASP A 260 -1.01 3.23 -7.75
CA ASP A 260 0.18 2.64 -7.13
C ASP A 260 1.25 3.70 -6.77
N THR A 261 2.54 3.33 -6.82
CA THR A 261 3.71 4.18 -6.53
C THR A 261 4.11 5.12 -7.66
N GLY A 262 3.36 5.14 -8.75
CA GLY A 262 3.68 5.77 -10.02
C GLY A 262 4.03 4.72 -11.08
N VAL A 263 4.29 5.17 -12.31
CA VAL A 263 4.81 4.35 -13.41
C VAL A 263 5.95 5.09 -14.09
N ASP A 264 7.01 4.40 -14.46
CA ASP A 264 8.05 4.95 -15.33
C ASP A 264 7.50 5.05 -16.76
N SER A 265 6.97 6.22 -17.10
CA SER A 265 6.32 6.50 -18.38
C SER A 265 7.26 6.39 -19.59
N ASN A 266 8.59 6.50 -19.35
CA ASN A 266 9.61 6.43 -20.38
C ASN A 266 10.17 5.02 -20.57
N HIS A 267 9.66 4.02 -19.82
CA HIS A 267 10.13 2.65 -19.97
C HIS A 267 9.91 2.14 -21.40
N GLU A 268 10.96 1.60 -22.03
CA GLU A 268 10.98 1.20 -23.45
C GLU A 268 9.86 0.23 -23.86
N ASP A 269 9.35 -0.56 -22.91
CA ASP A 269 8.33 -1.58 -23.11
C ASP A 269 6.92 -1.13 -22.65
N LEU A 270 6.76 0.11 -22.19
CA LEU A 270 5.50 0.68 -21.74
C LEU A 270 5.08 1.92 -22.52
N SER A 271 6.04 2.73 -22.97
CA SER A 271 5.82 4.09 -23.48
C SER A 271 4.77 4.17 -24.59
N ASP A 272 4.72 3.21 -25.50
CA ASP A 272 3.74 3.20 -26.60
C ASP A 272 2.30 2.91 -26.13
N ASN A 273 2.14 2.25 -24.98
CA ASN A 273 0.84 1.98 -24.37
C ASN A 273 0.51 2.95 -23.23
N TYR A 274 1.44 3.83 -22.85
CA TYR A 274 1.25 4.74 -21.73
C TYR A 274 0.61 6.06 -22.15
N ILE A 275 -0.34 6.55 -21.35
CA ILE A 275 -0.90 7.90 -21.45
C ILE A 275 -0.76 8.59 -20.10
N SER A 276 -0.23 9.82 -20.10
CA SER A 276 -0.05 10.58 -18.88
C SER A 276 -1.36 11.13 -18.34
N THR A 277 -1.63 10.89 -17.06
CA THR A 277 -2.69 11.57 -16.30
C THR A 277 -2.17 12.87 -15.71
N SER A 278 -0.94 12.83 -15.19
CA SER A 278 -0.22 13.96 -14.59
C SER A 278 1.28 13.66 -14.58
N GLU A 279 2.12 14.64 -14.90
CA GLU A 279 3.59 14.51 -14.86
C GLU A 279 4.11 14.03 -13.49
N SER A 280 3.40 14.35 -12.40
CA SER A 280 3.76 13.90 -11.06
C SER A 280 3.59 12.39 -10.85
N TYR A 281 2.80 11.74 -11.68
CA TYR A 281 2.53 10.30 -11.64
C TYR A 281 3.44 9.49 -12.59
N ASP A 282 4.11 10.16 -13.52
CA ASP A 282 4.88 9.59 -14.62
C ASP A 282 6.28 9.08 -14.20
N ASN A 283 6.50 8.95 -12.92
CA ASN A 283 7.75 8.42 -12.36
C ASN A 283 7.47 7.45 -11.21
N ASP A 284 8.33 6.45 -11.09
CA ASP A 284 8.22 5.43 -10.06
C ASP A 284 9.60 5.10 -9.46
N LYS A 285 9.90 5.68 -8.31
CA LYS A 285 11.17 5.45 -7.61
C LYS A 285 11.21 4.10 -6.88
N ARG A 286 10.05 3.49 -6.62
CA ARG A 286 9.95 2.20 -5.93
C ARG A 286 9.96 1.02 -6.89
N GLY A 287 9.36 1.18 -8.07
CA GLY A 287 9.30 0.18 -9.12
C GLY A 287 8.09 -0.76 -9.05
N HIS A 288 7.22 -0.63 -8.04
CA HIS A 288 6.08 -1.53 -7.89
C HIS A 288 4.98 -1.22 -8.92
N GLY A 289 4.60 0.05 -9.07
CA GLY A 289 3.59 0.43 -10.06
C GLY A 289 4.05 0.19 -11.51
N THR A 290 5.35 0.40 -11.79
CA THR A 290 5.95 0.07 -13.10
C THR A 290 5.87 -1.44 -13.38
N HIS A 291 6.10 -2.28 -12.35
CA HIS A 291 5.97 -3.72 -12.48
C HIS A 291 4.53 -4.14 -12.75
N CYS A 292 3.56 -3.57 -12.05
CA CYS A 292 2.13 -3.79 -12.28
C CYS A 292 1.69 -3.34 -13.69
N ALA A 293 2.21 -2.19 -14.15
CA ALA A 293 1.92 -1.67 -15.49
C ALA A 293 2.38 -2.64 -16.60
N GLY A 294 3.58 -3.22 -16.48
CA GLY A 294 4.08 -4.20 -17.44
C GLY A 294 3.25 -5.48 -17.50
N ILE A 295 2.80 -5.98 -16.36
CA ILE A 295 1.91 -7.15 -16.30
C ILE A 295 0.59 -6.84 -17.03
N ALA A 296 0.03 -5.66 -16.78
CA ALA A 296 -1.25 -5.26 -17.35
C ALA A 296 -1.19 -5.06 -18.86
N ALA A 297 -0.19 -4.33 -19.37
CA ALA A 297 -0.17 -3.95 -20.77
C ALA A 297 1.23 -3.54 -21.31
N ALA A 298 2.28 -4.31 -21.04
CA ALA A 298 3.53 -4.17 -21.78
C ALA A 298 3.28 -4.31 -23.30
N VAL A 299 4.10 -3.67 -24.12
CA VAL A 299 3.92 -3.64 -25.59
C VAL A 299 4.36 -4.97 -26.19
N THR A 300 3.39 -5.84 -26.46
CA THR A 300 3.66 -7.16 -27.03
C THR A 300 4.12 -7.09 -28.48
N GLY A 301 5.16 -7.82 -28.84
CA GLY A 301 5.61 -7.99 -30.21
C GLY A 301 6.47 -6.83 -30.75
N ASN A 302 7.03 -6.00 -29.86
CA ASN A 302 7.88 -4.86 -30.19
C ASN A 302 9.38 -5.20 -30.31
N LYS A 303 9.76 -6.46 -30.06
CA LYS A 303 11.15 -6.97 -29.96
C LYS A 303 11.92 -6.46 -28.75
N ILE A 304 11.21 -6.00 -27.75
CA ILE A 304 11.74 -5.45 -26.49
C ILE A 304 11.08 -6.20 -25.33
N GLY A 305 11.78 -6.40 -24.25
CA GLY A 305 11.30 -6.82 -22.96
C GLY A 305 10.39 -8.05 -22.91
N ILE A 306 9.17 -7.86 -22.45
CA ILE A 306 8.18 -8.90 -22.12
C ILE A 306 6.93 -8.82 -23.01
N SER A 307 6.14 -9.89 -22.96
CA SER A 307 4.80 -9.89 -23.57
C SER A 307 3.72 -9.68 -22.51
N SER A 308 2.63 -9.02 -22.88
CA SER A 308 1.40 -8.95 -22.09
C SER A 308 0.25 -9.71 -22.75
N TRP A 309 -0.91 -9.74 -22.09
CA TRP A 309 -2.13 -10.32 -22.68
C TRP A 309 -2.76 -9.43 -23.74
N ILE A 310 -2.22 -8.22 -23.92
CA ILE A 310 -2.66 -7.29 -24.94
C ILE A 310 -1.91 -7.60 -26.24
N PRO A 311 -2.61 -8.02 -27.32
CA PRO A 311 -1.96 -8.32 -28.57
C PRO A 311 -1.45 -7.05 -29.27
N SER A 312 -0.42 -7.20 -30.09
CA SER A 312 0.15 -6.11 -30.86
C SER A 312 -0.93 -5.37 -31.65
N GLY A 313 -0.96 -4.04 -31.57
CA GLY A 313 -1.91 -3.17 -32.27
C GLY A 313 -3.24 -2.97 -31.55
N ALA A 314 -3.52 -3.66 -30.44
CA ALA A 314 -4.72 -3.39 -29.65
C ALA A 314 -4.58 -2.08 -28.86
N SER A 315 -5.60 -1.23 -28.91
CA SER A 315 -5.60 0.07 -28.22
C SER A 315 -6.02 -0.07 -26.74
N VAL A 316 -5.28 -0.87 -25.98
CA VAL A 316 -5.39 -0.90 -24.52
C VAL A 316 -4.26 -0.06 -23.96
N LYS A 317 -4.61 1.02 -23.30
CA LYS A 317 -3.66 1.96 -22.71
C LYS A 317 -3.56 1.78 -21.21
N ILE A 318 -2.42 2.14 -20.66
CA ILE A 318 -2.20 2.27 -19.22
C ILE A 318 -1.94 3.72 -18.86
N THR A 319 -2.36 4.09 -17.67
CA THR A 319 -2.01 5.36 -17.05
C THR A 319 -1.69 5.15 -15.59
N SER A 320 -1.10 6.14 -14.96
CA SER A 320 -0.77 6.11 -13.54
C SER A 320 -1.58 7.14 -12.76
N ILE A 321 -2.01 6.76 -11.56
CA ILE A 321 -2.44 7.67 -10.50
C ILE A 321 -1.65 7.30 -9.26
N LYS A 322 -0.78 8.20 -8.84
CA LYS A 322 0.15 7.94 -7.73
C LYS A 322 -0.53 8.15 -6.39
N VAL A 323 -1.02 7.08 -5.80
CA VAL A 323 -1.68 7.05 -4.48
C VAL A 323 -0.76 6.58 -3.36
N LEU A 324 0.38 6.00 -3.71
CA LEU A 324 1.43 5.57 -2.78
C LEU A 324 2.71 6.39 -2.99
N SER A 325 3.38 6.73 -1.92
CA SER A 325 4.68 7.39 -1.93
C SER A 325 5.78 6.45 -2.46
N SER A 326 6.98 6.99 -2.66
CA SER A 326 8.17 6.19 -3.00
C SER A 326 8.58 5.19 -1.92
N SER A 327 8.12 5.34 -0.68
CA SER A 327 8.25 4.34 0.38
C SER A 327 7.15 3.26 0.33
N GLY A 328 6.15 3.39 -0.55
CA GLY A 328 5.02 2.47 -0.65
C GLY A 328 3.96 2.70 0.41
N ILE A 329 3.84 3.93 0.90
CA ILE A 329 2.88 4.32 1.93
C ILE A 329 1.85 5.26 1.30
N GLY A 330 0.58 5.02 1.57
CA GLY A 330 -0.54 5.89 1.22
C GLY A 330 -1.58 5.93 2.32
N SER A 331 -2.44 6.93 2.32
CA SER A 331 -3.59 7.01 3.23
C SER A 331 -4.88 6.57 2.54
N GLN A 332 -5.88 6.19 3.31
CA GLN A 332 -7.21 5.89 2.80
C GLN A 332 -7.73 7.03 1.92
N ARG A 333 -7.57 8.28 2.36
CA ARG A 333 -7.96 9.47 1.60
C ARG A 333 -7.28 9.55 0.23
N THR A 334 -5.95 9.35 0.17
CA THR A 334 -5.23 9.42 -1.11
C THR A 334 -5.67 8.33 -2.08
N ILE A 335 -5.96 7.12 -1.58
CA ILE A 335 -6.43 6.01 -2.41
C ILE A 335 -7.84 6.28 -2.92
N VAL A 336 -8.76 6.70 -2.04
CA VAL A 336 -10.13 7.08 -2.43
C VAL A 336 -10.12 8.22 -3.44
N SER A 337 -9.32 9.27 -3.22
CA SER A 337 -9.17 10.36 -4.20
C SER A 337 -8.68 9.85 -5.56
N GLY A 338 -7.77 8.87 -5.58
CA GLY A 338 -7.30 8.24 -6.82
C GLY A 338 -8.39 7.44 -7.53
N ILE A 339 -9.28 6.75 -6.79
CA ILE A 339 -10.44 6.04 -7.36
C ILE A 339 -11.38 7.05 -8.03
N LEU A 340 -11.68 8.16 -7.35
CA LEU A 340 -12.56 9.22 -7.88
C LEU A 340 -11.94 9.87 -9.11
N GLU A 341 -10.64 10.20 -9.07
CA GLU A 341 -9.92 10.78 -10.22
C GLU A 341 -9.97 9.85 -11.43
N ALA A 342 -9.74 8.55 -11.26
CA ALA A 342 -9.83 7.58 -12.34
C ALA A 342 -11.23 7.49 -12.94
N ALA A 343 -12.27 7.47 -12.10
CA ALA A 343 -13.66 7.43 -12.50
C ALA A 343 -14.08 8.71 -13.24
N ASP A 344 -13.68 9.88 -12.72
CA ASP A 344 -13.99 11.19 -13.32
C ASP A 344 -13.32 11.40 -14.68
N LYS A 345 -12.16 10.75 -14.90
CA LYS A 345 -11.47 10.73 -16.20
C LYS A 345 -12.04 9.70 -17.19
N GLY A 346 -13.00 8.88 -16.75
CA GLY A 346 -13.65 7.87 -17.57
C GLY A 346 -12.72 6.70 -17.90
N TYR A 347 -11.77 6.34 -17.02
CA TYR A 347 -10.94 5.17 -17.24
C TYR A 347 -11.72 3.88 -17.00
N ASP A 348 -11.53 2.89 -17.89
CA ASP A 348 -12.32 1.67 -17.90
C ASP A 348 -12.02 0.74 -16.73
N ILE A 349 -10.75 0.62 -16.36
CA ILE A 349 -10.27 -0.29 -15.33
C ILE A 349 -9.48 0.50 -14.28
N ILE A 350 -9.80 0.27 -13.04
CA ILE A 350 -9.04 0.78 -11.88
C ILE A 350 -8.32 -0.40 -11.25
N SER A 351 -7.00 -0.49 -11.45
CA SER A 351 -6.15 -1.58 -10.96
C SER A 351 -5.43 -1.14 -9.69
N MET A 352 -5.72 -1.80 -8.57
CA MET A 352 -5.17 -1.48 -7.26
C MET A 352 -4.39 -2.66 -6.67
N SER A 353 -3.07 -2.59 -6.74
CA SER A 353 -2.16 -3.58 -6.15
C SER A 353 -1.77 -3.22 -4.72
N LEU A 354 -2.76 -2.85 -3.92
CA LEU A 354 -2.62 -2.33 -2.56
C LEU A 354 -3.79 -2.77 -1.69
N GLY A 355 -3.63 -2.62 -0.38
CA GLY A 355 -4.66 -2.89 0.60
C GLY A 355 -4.06 -3.08 1.99
N GLY A 356 -4.92 -3.11 2.98
CA GLY A 356 -4.57 -3.31 4.37
C GLY A 356 -5.65 -4.06 5.13
N ARG A 357 -5.32 -4.47 6.36
CA ARG A 357 -6.29 -5.13 7.23
C ARG A 357 -7.45 -4.18 7.49
N SER A 358 -8.66 -4.64 7.24
CA SER A 358 -9.88 -3.87 7.41
C SER A 358 -10.36 -3.85 8.86
N ASN A 359 -11.12 -2.82 9.19
CA ASN A 359 -12.06 -2.82 10.29
C ASN A 359 -13.43 -2.31 9.77
N PRO A 360 -14.55 -2.53 10.49
CA PRO A 360 -15.87 -2.10 10.04
C PRO A 360 -16.00 -0.60 9.77
N ASN A 361 -15.11 0.21 10.33
CA ASN A 361 -15.12 1.67 10.17
C ASN A 361 -14.40 2.16 8.91
N ARG A 362 -13.58 1.31 8.24
CA ARG A 362 -12.88 1.63 6.98
C ARG A 362 -13.67 1.33 5.72
N GLU A 363 -14.67 0.49 5.84
CA GLU A 363 -15.32 -0.10 4.66
C GLU A 363 -16.28 0.88 3.98
N ARG A 364 -16.76 1.87 4.72
CA ARG A 364 -17.84 2.77 4.26
C ARG A 364 -17.34 3.73 3.19
N THR A 365 -16.22 4.41 3.44
CA THR A 365 -15.63 5.35 2.47
C THR A 365 -15.17 4.65 1.18
N TYR A 366 -14.57 3.44 1.29
CA TYR A 366 -14.26 2.65 0.10
C TYR A 366 -15.51 2.20 -0.66
N LYS A 367 -16.57 1.81 0.05
CA LYS A 367 -17.84 1.43 -0.58
C LYS A 367 -18.43 2.59 -1.40
N ASP A 368 -18.47 3.80 -0.85
CA ASP A 368 -18.99 4.97 -1.56
C ASP A 368 -18.14 5.29 -2.80
N ALA A 369 -16.81 5.20 -2.70
CA ALA A 369 -15.90 5.45 -3.82
C ALA A 369 -15.99 4.38 -4.93
N VAL A 370 -16.09 3.10 -4.55
CA VAL A 370 -16.22 1.99 -5.51
C VAL A 370 -17.56 2.04 -6.20
N GLN A 371 -18.64 2.35 -5.47
CA GLN A 371 -19.96 2.55 -6.06
C GLN A 371 -19.93 3.68 -7.10
N TYR A 372 -19.33 4.83 -6.74
CA TYR A 372 -19.12 5.92 -7.67
C TYR A 372 -18.39 5.49 -8.94
N ALA A 373 -17.27 4.77 -8.80
CA ALA A 373 -16.48 4.32 -9.93
C ALA A 373 -17.25 3.33 -10.82
N ASN A 374 -17.96 2.37 -10.24
CA ASN A 374 -18.77 1.40 -10.98
C ASN A 374 -19.92 2.07 -11.72
N ASP A 375 -20.59 3.05 -11.13
CA ASP A 375 -21.70 3.79 -11.75
C ASP A 375 -21.22 4.73 -12.88
N LYS A 376 -19.93 5.15 -12.83
CA LYS A 376 -19.24 5.81 -13.94
C LYS A 376 -18.73 4.84 -15.00
N GLY A 377 -18.96 3.54 -14.84
CA GLY A 377 -18.61 2.50 -15.79
C GLY A 377 -17.21 1.90 -15.60
N ALA A 378 -16.43 2.33 -14.61
CA ALA A 378 -15.14 1.74 -14.30
C ALA A 378 -15.28 0.39 -13.59
N ILE A 379 -14.39 -0.57 -13.90
CA ILE A 379 -14.29 -1.86 -13.22
C ILE A 379 -13.12 -1.82 -12.27
N VAL A 380 -13.38 -2.04 -10.97
CA VAL A 380 -12.35 -1.95 -9.92
C VAL A 380 -11.80 -3.33 -9.62
N ILE A 381 -10.47 -3.51 -9.77
CA ILE A 381 -9.76 -4.77 -9.56
C ILE A 381 -8.70 -4.57 -8.48
N VAL A 382 -8.72 -5.42 -7.45
CA VAL A 382 -7.94 -5.22 -6.22
C VAL A 382 -7.19 -6.48 -5.82
N ALA A 383 -5.95 -6.34 -5.39
CA ALA A 383 -5.18 -7.41 -4.77
C ALA A 383 -5.82 -7.89 -3.45
N ALA A 384 -5.98 -9.19 -3.27
CA ALA A 384 -6.62 -9.76 -2.08
C ALA A 384 -5.81 -9.60 -0.78
N GLY A 385 -4.49 -9.34 -0.89
CA GLY A 385 -3.56 -9.21 0.24
C GLY A 385 -2.63 -10.41 0.42
N ASN A 386 -1.55 -10.22 1.20
CA ASN A 386 -0.42 -11.14 1.28
C ASN A 386 -0.16 -11.58 2.74
N SER A 387 -1.17 -12.05 3.44
CA SER A 387 -1.08 -12.38 4.87
C SER A 387 -1.57 -13.80 5.21
N SER A 388 -1.83 -14.65 4.20
CA SER A 388 -2.35 -16.02 4.37
C SER A 388 -3.67 -16.07 5.16
N MET A 389 -4.49 -15.03 5.03
CA MET A 389 -5.75 -14.85 5.76
C MET A 389 -6.95 -14.85 4.80
N ASP A 390 -8.16 -14.65 5.33
CA ASP A 390 -9.34 -14.38 4.53
C ASP A 390 -9.35 -12.93 4.06
N ALA A 391 -9.55 -12.71 2.76
CA ALA A 391 -9.60 -11.38 2.16
C ALA A 391 -10.78 -10.53 2.64
N ILE A 392 -11.82 -11.14 3.22
CA ILE A 392 -12.93 -10.42 3.85
C ILE A 392 -12.46 -9.46 4.96
N ALA A 393 -11.30 -9.73 5.55
CA ALA A 393 -10.67 -8.90 6.56
C ALA A 393 -9.70 -7.85 5.97
N TYR A 394 -9.74 -7.59 4.66
CA TYR A 394 -8.81 -6.69 3.97
C TYR A 394 -9.53 -5.70 3.05
N SER A 395 -9.35 -4.40 3.28
CA SER A 395 -9.87 -3.34 2.43
C SER A 395 -8.78 -2.79 1.49
N PRO A 396 -9.16 -2.41 0.24
CA PRO A 396 -10.50 -2.43 -0.35
C PRO A 396 -10.92 -3.77 -1.01
N ALA A 397 -10.18 -4.89 -0.85
CA ALA A 397 -10.51 -6.18 -1.47
C ALA A 397 -11.89 -6.73 -1.05
N ASN A 398 -12.35 -6.45 0.18
CA ASN A 398 -13.65 -6.84 0.70
C ASN A 398 -14.81 -5.89 0.31
N THR A 399 -14.51 -4.80 -0.41
CA THR A 399 -15.52 -3.82 -0.77
C THR A 399 -16.48 -4.38 -1.83
N PRO A 400 -17.80 -4.28 -1.63
CA PRO A 400 -18.77 -4.69 -2.66
C PRO A 400 -18.52 -3.96 -3.98
N GLY A 401 -18.57 -4.68 -5.10
CA GLY A 401 -18.37 -4.11 -6.43
C GLY A 401 -16.92 -4.13 -6.93
N VAL A 402 -15.97 -4.67 -6.15
CA VAL A 402 -14.60 -4.93 -6.63
C VAL A 402 -14.45 -6.39 -7.07
N ILE A 403 -13.54 -6.64 -8.02
CA ILE A 403 -13.01 -7.97 -8.30
C ILE A 403 -11.73 -8.13 -7.48
N ALA A 404 -11.76 -8.98 -6.45
CA ALA A 404 -10.59 -9.27 -5.62
C ALA A 404 -9.79 -10.44 -6.17
N VAL A 405 -8.46 -10.28 -6.23
CA VAL A 405 -7.59 -11.24 -6.90
C VAL A 405 -6.58 -11.84 -5.93
N SER A 406 -6.67 -13.17 -5.72
CA SER A 406 -5.69 -13.97 -5.00
C SER A 406 -4.54 -14.43 -5.93
N ALA A 407 -3.41 -14.82 -5.33
CA ALA A 407 -2.21 -15.21 -6.05
C ALA A 407 -2.04 -16.72 -6.10
N ILE A 408 -1.75 -17.26 -7.30
CA ILE A 408 -1.34 -18.65 -7.49
C ILE A 408 0.09 -18.76 -7.99
N ASP A 409 0.68 -19.93 -7.81
CA ASP A 409 1.99 -20.31 -8.33
C ASP A 409 1.90 -21.03 -9.70
N SER A 410 3.05 -21.44 -10.24
CA SER A 410 3.16 -22.16 -11.52
C SER A 410 2.54 -23.55 -11.54
N ASN A 411 2.23 -24.12 -10.38
CA ASN A 411 1.48 -25.40 -10.26
C ASN A 411 -0.03 -25.18 -10.25
N LEU A 412 -0.47 -23.92 -10.28
CA LEU A 412 -1.87 -23.49 -10.07
C LEU A 412 -2.35 -23.68 -8.63
N GLU A 413 -1.45 -23.70 -7.67
CA GLU A 413 -1.76 -23.76 -6.25
C GLU A 413 -1.81 -22.36 -5.65
N LEU A 414 -2.66 -22.13 -4.65
CA LEU A 414 -2.69 -20.86 -3.93
C LEU A 414 -1.32 -20.60 -3.31
N ALA A 415 -0.75 -19.43 -3.58
CA ALA A 415 0.53 -19.08 -3.00
C ALA A 415 0.43 -18.98 -1.46
N ASP A 416 1.45 -19.46 -0.75
CA ASP A 416 1.45 -19.55 0.72
C ASP A 416 1.13 -18.22 1.41
N PHE A 417 1.55 -17.11 0.82
CA PHE A 417 1.28 -15.77 1.34
C PHE A 417 -0.10 -15.23 0.99
N SER A 418 -0.76 -15.77 -0.04
CA SER A 418 -1.98 -15.19 -0.59
C SER A 418 -3.13 -15.24 0.40
N ASN A 419 -3.87 -14.16 0.48
CA ASN A 419 -5.17 -14.20 1.12
C ASN A 419 -6.15 -15.02 0.29
N LYS A 420 -7.06 -15.72 0.99
CA LYS A 420 -8.15 -16.52 0.41
C LYS A 420 -9.32 -15.63 0.04
N ILE A 421 -10.03 -16.00 -1.02
CA ILE A 421 -11.17 -15.26 -1.58
C ILE A 421 -12.50 -15.97 -1.44
N ASP A 422 -12.56 -17.03 -0.63
CA ASP A 422 -13.74 -17.89 -0.50
C ASP A 422 -14.99 -17.14 -0.04
N ASN A 423 -14.81 -16.07 0.75
CA ASN A 423 -15.88 -15.24 1.28
C ASN A 423 -16.03 -13.90 0.52
N ILE A 424 -15.40 -13.76 -0.64
CA ILE A 424 -15.50 -12.57 -1.50
C ILE A 424 -16.50 -12.82 -2.62
N THR A 425 -17.43 -11.89 -2.82
CA THR A 425 -18.49 -12.01 -3.84
C THR A 425 -17.93 -12.15 -5.25
N TYR A 426 -16.94 -11.34 -5.60
CA TYR A 426 -16.26 -11.36 -6.90
C TYR A 426 -14.78 -11.69 -6.72
N GLY A 427 -14.49 -12.95 -6.34
CA GLY A 427 -13.14 -13.44 -6.11
C GLY A 427 -12.62 -14.29 -7.27
N ILE A 428 -11.39 -14.06 -7.72
CA ILE A 428 -10.70 -14.86 -8.75
C ILE A 428 -9.24 -15.02 -8.39
N ALA A 429 -8.63 -16.17 -8.71
CA ALA A 429 -7.21 -16.41 -8.53
C ALA A 429 -6.45 -16.21 -9.85
N ALA A 430 -5.26 -15.60 -9.79
CA ALA A 430 -4.42 -15.35 -10.96
C ALA A 430 -2.92 -15.49 -10.61
N PRO A 431 -2.03 -15.61 -11.61
CA PRO A 431 -0.58 -15.72 -11.40
C PRO A 431 -0.02 -14.61 -10.52
N GLY A 432 0.66 -14.97 -9.42
CA GLY A 432 1.21 -13.99 -8.46
C GLY A 432 2.55 -14.38 -7.85
N THR A 433 3.19 -15.48 -8.28
CA THR A 433 4.55 -15.84 -7.83
C THR A 433 5.53 -15.85 -8.98
N ASP A 434 6.75 -15.36 -8.73
CA ASP A 434 7.82 -15.28 -9.73
C ASP A 434 7.35 -14.62 -11.04
N ILE A 435 6.59 -13.54 -10.93
CA ILE A 435 6.04 -12.83 -12.08
C ILE A 435 7.08 -11.85 -12.60
N TYR A 436 7.61 -12.16 -13.79
CA TYR A 436 8.64 -11.35 -14.47
C TYR A 436 7.99 -10.20 -15.23
N SER A 437 8.38 -8.96 -14.94
CA SER A 437 7.80 -7.76 -15.53
C SER A 437 8.80 -6.58 -15.54
N THR A 438 8.34 -5.43 -16.03
CA THR A 438 9.09 -4.18 -16.14
C THR A 438 9.44 -3.58 -14.78
N LEU A 439 10.57 -2.92 -14.69
CA LEU A 439 11.06 -2.15 -13.55
C LEU A 439 11.63 -0.82 -14.05
N PRO A 440 11.63 0.25 -13.25
CA PRO A 440 12.14 1.55 -13.69
C PRO A 440 13.53 1.48 -14.32
N ASP A 441 13.84 2.46 -15.19
CA ASP A 441 15.11 2.58 -15.90
C ASP A 441 15.36 1.42 -16.91
N ASN A 442 14.32 1.02 -17.65
CA ASN A 442 14.37 -0.07 -18.65
C ASN A 442 14.89 -1.40 -18.10
N ARG A 443 14.64 -1.65 -16.81
CA ARG A 443 14.98 -2.92 -16.18
C ARG A 443 13.77 -3.85 -16.13
N TYR A 444 14.06 -5.12 -15.89
CA TYR A 444 13.06 -6.18 -15.75
C TYR A 444 13.44 -7.11 -14.61
N GLY A 445 12.44 -7.68 -13.94
CA GLY A 445 12.70 -8.61 -12.85
C GLY A 445 11.44 -9.27 -12.30
N PRO A 446 11.60 -10.34 -11.51
CA PRO A 446 10.48 -11.04 -10.87
C PRO A 446 10.04 -10.34 -9.59
N GLN A 447 8.72 -10.35 -9.34
CA GLN A 447 8.14 -10.02 -8.04
C GLN A 447 7.06 -11.04 -7.66
N ASN A 448 6.71 -11.06 -6.36
CA ASN A 448 5.70 -11.94 -5.79
C ASN A 448 4.63 -11.10 -5.08
N GLY A 449 3.39 -11.55 -5.12
CA GLY A 449 2.27 -10.92 -4.42
C GLY A 449 0.96 -11.03 -5.17
N THR A 450 -0.14 -10.88 -4.45
CA THR A 450 -1.45 -10.60 -5.04
C THR A 450 -1.42 -9.30 -5.85
N SER A 451 -0.43 -8.44 -5.56
CA SER A 451 -0.09 -7.24 -6.35
C SER A 451 0.29 -7.53 -7.80
N MET A 452 0.78 -8.73 -8.12
CA MET A 452 1.10 -9.16 -9.49
C MET A 452 -0.10 -9.86 -10.13
N ALA A 453 -0.95 -10.47 -9.32
CA ALA A 453 -2.16 -11.14 -9.78
C ALA A 453 -3.26 -10.16 -10.23
N ALA A 454 -3.44 -9.05 -9.52
CA ALA A 454 -4.45 -8.04 -9.86
C ALA A 454 -4.22 -7.41 -11.24
N PRO A 455 -3.03 -6.91 -11.63
CA PRO A 455 -2.80 -6.34 -12.95
C PRO A 455 -2.88 -7.39 -14.08
N PHE A 456 -2.63 -8.68 -13.81
CA PHE A 456 -2.87 -9.74 -14.77
C PHE A 456 -4.36 -9.80 -15.17
N VAL A 457 -5.26 -9.79 -14.18
CA VAL A 457 -6.70 -9.73 -14.42
C VAL A 457 -7.08 -8.41 -15.10
N SER A 458 -6.48 -7.29 -14.67
CA SER A 458 -6.76 -5.96 -15.22
C SER A 458 -6.45 -5.86 -16.72
N GLY A 459 -5.34 -6.47 -17.16
CA GLY A 459 -4.99 -6.52 -18.58
C GLY A 459 -6.04 -7.27 -19.40
N ILE A 460 -6.47 -8.44 -18.93
CA ILE A 460 -7.49 -9.25 -19.61
C ILE A 460 -8.83 -8.51 -19.66
N VAL A 461 -9.26 -7.92 -18.54
CA VAL A 461 -10.52 -7.16 -18.47
C VAL A 461 -10.45 -5.89 -19.32
N GLY A 462 -9.30 -5.21 -19.36
CA GLY A 462 -9.07 -4.07 -20.27
C GLY A 462 -9.23 -4.46 -21.73
N LEU A 463 -8.72 -5.63 -22.11
CA LEU A 463 -8.94 -6.15 -23.47
C LEU A 463 -10.42 -6.51 -23.71
N MET A 464 -11.11 -7.13 -22.75
CA MET A 464 -12.55 -7.39 -22.85
C MET A 464 -13.34 -6.08 -23.06
N ARG A 465 -13.01 -5.02 -22.34
CA ARG A 465 -13.64 -3.69 -22.48
C ARG A 465 -13.34 -3.04 -23.84
N LEU A 466 -12.16 -3.28 -24.43
CA LEU A 466 -11.85 -2.82 -25.79
C LEU A 466 -12.83 -3.40 -26.80
N TYR A 467 -13.18 -4.69 -26.68
CA TYR A 467 -14.10 -5.37 -27.58
C TYR A 467 -15.58 -5.08 -27.26
N ASN A 468 -15.91 -4.97 -25.99
CA ASN A 468 -17.26 -4.65 -25.50
C ASN A 468 -17.20 -3.57 -24.41
N PRO A 469 -17.29 -2.28 -24.77
CA PRO A 469 -17.16 -1.16 -23.82
C PRO A 469 -18.24 -1.09 -22.76
N ASP A 470 -19.41 -1.72 -22.99
CA ASP A 470 -20.57 -1.63 -22.09
C ASP A 470 -20.56 -2.67 -20.97
N LEU A 471 -19.55 -3.53 -20.91
CA LEU A 471 -19.43 -4.53 -19.85
C LEU A 471 -19.30 -3.88 -18.47
N ASN A 472 -20.13 -4.28 -17.54
CA ASN A 472 -20.03 -3.93 -16.12
C ASN A 472 -19.27 -4.99 -15.31
N THR A 473 -18.98 -4.69 -14.05
CA THR A 473 -18.23 -5.57 -13.13
C THR A 473 -18.86 -6.96 -13.00
N GLN A 474 -20.18 -7.04 -12.86
CA GLN A 474 -20.89 -8.32 -12.72
C GLN A 474 -20.79 -9.19 -13.98
N GLN A 475 -20.99 -8.60 -15.14
CA GLN A 475 -20.90 -9.32 -16.43
C GLN A 475 -19.49 -9.86 -16.65
N VAL A 476 -18.47 -9.02 -16.43
CA VAL A 476 -17.06 -9.44 -16.53
C VAL A 476 -16.78 -10.58 -15.56
N TYR A 477 -17.16 -10.41 -14.29
CA TYR A 477 -16.94 -11.46 -13.29
C TYR A 477 -17.65 -12.79 -13.66
N ASN A 478 -18.85 -12.74 -14.21
CA ASN A 478 -19.55 -13.95 -14.66
C ASN A 478 -18.74 -14.69 -15.73
N TYR A 479 -18.22 -13.99 -16.76
CA TYR A 479 -17.36 -14.62 -17.78
C TYR A 479 -16.07 -15.20 -17.18
N LEU A 480 -15.42 -14.48 -16.27
CA LEU A 480 -14.22 -14.96 -15.58
C LEU A 480 -14.52 -16.24 -14.77
N ARG A 481 -15.62 -16.26 -14.02
CA ARG A 481 -16.01 -17.37 -13.16
C ARG A 481 -16.49 -18.58 -13.92
N GLU A 482 -17.36 -18.40 -14.92
CA GLU A 482 -17.95 -19.50 -15.69
C GLU A 482 -16.90 -20.24 -16.54
N SER A 483 -15.87 -19.51 -17.01
CA SER A 483 -14.75 -20.11 -17.75
C SER A 483 -13.64 -20.64 -16.87
N ALA A 484 -13.65 -20.38 -15.57
CA ALA A 484 -12.52 -20.58 -14.67
C ALA A 484 -12.06 -22.05 -14.62
N ILE A 485 -10.76 -22.22 -14.44
CA ILE A 485 -10.17 -23.50 -14.08
C ILE A 485 -10.43 -23.74 -12.61
N ASN A 486 -11.08 -24.85 -12.27
CA ASN A 486 -11.25 -25.25 -10.87
C ASN A 486 -10.12 -26.20 -10.47
N ASN A 487 -9.34 -25.80 -9.48
CA ASN A 487 -8.29 -26.62 -8.88
C ASN A 487 -8.47 -26.66 -7.36
N ASP A 488 -8.91 -27.77 -6.80
CA ASP A 488 -9.18 -27.97 -5.37
C ASP A 488 -9.98 -26.83 -4.71
N GLY A 489 -11.04 -26.38 -5.41
CA GLY A 489 -11.91 -25.29 -4.94
C GLY A 489 -11.41 -23.88 -5.29
N GLN A 490 -10.20 -23.74 -5.81
CA GLN A 490 -9.69 -22.47 -6.31
C GLN A 490 -10.33 -22.13 -7.66
N ILE A 491 -10.90 -20.93 -7.77
CA ILE A 491 -11.46 -20.37 -9.01
C ILE A 491 -10.35 -19.61 -9.73
N ILE A 492 -9.65 -20.26 -10.66
CA ILE A 492 -8.48 -19.71 -11.35
C ILE A 492 -8.89 -19.14 -12.69
N ILE A 493 -8.42 -17.95 -13.01
CA ILE A 493 -8.68 -17.27 -14.27
C ILE A 493 -8.30 -18.14 -15.49
N ASN A 494 -9.18 -18.17 -16.49
CA ASN A 494 -8.93 -18.76 -17.79
C ASN A 494 -9.10 -17.66 -18.86
N PRO A 495 -8.02 -16.98 -19.26
CA PRO A 495 -8.10 -15.84 -20.16
C PRO A 495 -8.86 -16.14 -21.46
N LEU A 496 -8.51 -17.24 -22.11
CA LEU A 496 -9.14 -17.65 -23.38
C LEU A 496 -10.61 -18.01 -23.22
N GLY A 497 -10.93 -18.79 -22.19
CA GLY A 497 -12.32 -19.20 -21.93
C GLY A 497 -13.23 -18.01 -21.62
N ALA A 498 -12.76 -17.06 -20.80
CA ALA A 498 -13.51 -15.86 -20.46
C ALA A 498 -13.80 -14.99 -21.71
N PHE A 499 -12.78 -14.82 -22.54
CA PHE A 499 -12.94 -14.06 -23.79
C PHE A 499 -13.88 -14.75 -24.76
N GLN A 500 -13.80 -16.07 -24.93
CA GLN A 500 -14.69 -16.85 -25.78
C GLN A 500 -16.16 -16.75 -25.33
N LEU A 501 -16.43 -16.89 -24.01
CA LEU A 501 -17.79 -16.71 -23.48
C LEU A 501 -18.33 -15.32 -23.73
N MET A 502 -17.53 -14.28 -23.52
CA MET A 502 -17.91 -12.89 -23.82
C MET A 502 -18.29 -12.72 -25.29
N MET A 503 -17.49 -13.25 -26.24
CA MET A 503 -17.74 -13.14 -27.67
C MET A 503 -18.97 -13.91 -28.11
N GLN A 504 -19.29 -15.03 -27.49
CA GLN A 504 -20.49 -15.81 -27.76
C GLN A 504 -21.78 -15.13 -27.28
N ALA A 505 -21.68 -14.34 -26.17
CA ALA A 505 -22.80 -13.60 -25.61
C ALA A 505 -23.05 -12.25 -26.31
N ALA A 506 -22.11 -11.75 -27.10
CA ALA A 506 -22.32 -10.55 -27.90
C ALA A 506 -23.40 -10.84 -28.96
N PRO A 507 -24.40 -9.96 -29.14
CA PRO A 507 -25.37 -10.11 -30.24
C PRO A 507 -24.59 -10.15 -31.56
N ALA A 508 -24.92 -11.12 -32.45
CA ALA A 508 -24.41 -11.12 -33.82
C ALA A 508 -24.87 -9.80 -34.50
N GLU A 509 -23.91 -8.97 -34.90
CA GLU A 509 -24.18 -7.77 -35.69
C GLU A 509 -24.80 -8.10 -37.04
#